data_85f21a7f91df0ed3bf0166c4f78e3816
#
_entry.id   85f21a7f91df0ed3bf0166c4f78e3816
#
_cell.length_a   1.000
_cell.length_b   1.000
_cell.length_c   1.000
_cell.angle_alpha   90.00
_cell.angle_beta   90.00
_cell.angle_gamma   90.00
#
_symmetry.space_group_name_H-M   'P 1'
#
loop_
_entity.id
_entity.type
_entity.pdbx_description
1 polymer ?
#
loop_
_entity_poly.entity_id
_entity_poly.type
_entity_poly.pdbx_seq_one_letter_code
_entity_poly.pdbx_strand_id
1 'polypeptide(L)'
;MPRGLAALLEQMSFELEDHMQKEEQVLFPLMRRGGHPLTAQPVAVMLAEHDDHGAHLRSLEKITNDFTPPAGACTTWRALYVGAKKLADDLVEHIHTENNCCFLAFTWRNRRRRERYERGRGQCGDEDL
;
A
#
# COMPACT_ATOMS: atom_id res chain seq x y z
N MET A 1 16.82 18.08 17.65
CA MET A 1 16.27 17.23 16.56
C MET A 1 16.58 15.77 16.87
N PRO A 2 15.62 14.86 16.83
CA PRO A 2 15.87 13.45 17.14
C PRO A 2 16.87 12.84 16.17
N ARG A 3 17.79 12.03 16.69
CA ARG A 3 18.74 11.29 15.87
C ARG A 3 18.01 10.23 15.07
N GLY A 4 18.35 10.07 13.80
CA GLY A 4 17.74 9.07 12.91
C GLY A 4 16.46 9.54 12.21
N LEU A 5 15.88 10.69 12.56
CA LEU A 5 14.67 11.20 11.88
C LEU A 5 14.92 11.48 10.40
N ALA A 6 16.02 12.15 10.07
CA ALA A 6 16.38 12.44 8.68
C ALA A 6 16.54 11.15 7.86
N ALA A 7 17.32 10.19 8.38
CA ALA A 7 17.53 8.90 7.71
C ALA A 7 16.22 8.12 7.50
N LEU A 8 15.33 8.12 8.49
CA LEU A 8 14.01 7.49 8.36
C LEU A 8 13.16 8.16 7.28
N LEU A 9 13.10 9.48 7.25
CA LEU A 9 12.34 10.23 6.24
C LEU A 9 12.91 10.05 4.83
N GLU A 10 14.23 9.99 4.68
CA GLU A 10 14.89 9.70 3.40
C GLU A 10 14.57 8.29 2.92
N GLN A 11 14.62 7.31 3.80
CA GLN A 11 14.25 5.92 3.49
C GLN A 11 12.79 5.82 3.09
N MET A 12 11.88 6.41 3.86
CA MET A 12 10.45 6.43 3.54
C MET A 12 10.18 7.09 2.19
N SER A 13 10.84 8.21 1.89
CA SER A 13 10.69 8.91 0.61
C SER A 13 11.10 8.02 -0.57
N PHE A 14 12.24 7.36 -0.47
CA PHE A 14 12.74 6.46 -1.51
C PHE A 14 11.80 5.26 -1.73
N GLU A 15 11.37 4.61 -0.65
CA GLU A 15 10.49 3.44 -0.73
C GLU A 15 9.09 3.79 -1.26
N LEU A 16 8.54 4.95 -0.86
CA LEU A 16 7.26 5.43 -1.36
C LEU A 16 7.32 5.77 -2.85
N GLU A 17 8.39 6.40 -3.31
CA GLU A 17 8.57 6.72 -4.72
C GLU A 17 8.67 5.44 -5.57
N ASP A 18 9.44 4.45 -5.15
CA ASP A 18 9.54 3.14 -5.79
C ASP A 18 8.18 2.41 -5.81
N HIS A 19 7.46 2.43 -4.70
CA HIS A 19 6.12 1.85 -4.57
C HIS A 19 5.12 2.48 -5.55
N MET A 20 5.06 3.80 -5.61
CA MET A 20 4.16 4.52 -6.51
C MET A 20 4.51 4.27 -7.98
N GLN A 21 5.78 4.16 -8.33
CA GLN A 21 6.20 3.81 -9.69
C GLN A 21 5.74 2.39 -10.09
N LYS A 22 5.83 1.42 -9.19
CA LYS A 22 5.33 0.06 -9.42
C LYS A 22 3.82 0.04 -9.66
N GLU A 23 3.07 0.83 -8.92
CA GLU A 23 1.62 0.97 -9.12
C GLU A 23 1.29 1.57 -10.47
N GLU A 24 1.89 2.69 -10.82
CA GLU A 24 1.60 3.41 -12.04
C GLU A 24 2.05 2.66 -13.30
N GLN A 25 3.19 2.00 -13.25
CA GLN A 25 3.79 1.34 -14.42
C GLN A 25 3.34 -0.11 -14.59
N VAL A 26 3.00 -0.82 -13.53
CA VAL A 26 2.70 -2.25 -13.56
C VAL A 26 1.29 -2.55 -13.06
N LEU A 27 0.96 -2.19 -11.82
CA LEU A 27 -0.26 -2.65 -11.17
C LEU A 27 -1.52 -2.06 -11.79
N PHE A 28 -1.60 -0.74 -11.90
CA PHE A 28 -2.80 -0.07 -12.44
C PHE A 28 -3.07 -0.40 -13.90
N PRO A 29 -2.06 -0.47 -14.80
CA PRO A 29 -2.29 -0.98 -16.15
C PRO A 29 -2.83 -2.41 -16.20
N LEU A 30 -2.35 -3.32 -15.33
CA LEU A 30 -2.88 -4.69 -15.23
C LEU A 30 -4.32 -4.73 -14.70
N MET A 31 -4.64 -3.90 -13.72
CA MET A 31 -5.99 -3.78 -13.17
C MET A 31 -6.99 -3.24 -14.20
N ARG A 32 -6.59 -2.29 -15.04
CA ARG A 32 -7.41 -1.74 -16.14
C ARG A 32 -7.76 -2.77 -17.18
N ARG A 33 -6.91 -3.76 -17.40
CA ARG A 33 -7.15 -4.87 -18.35
C ARG A 33 -8.15 -5.92 -17.85
N GLY A 34 -8.80 -5.69 -16.71
CA GLY A 34 -9.91 -6.48 -16.21
C GLY A 34 -9.54 -7.75 -15.46
N GLY A 35 -8.37 -7.81 -14.84
CA GLY A 35 -8.06 -8.88 -13.90
C GLY A 35 -7.39 -10.10 -14.52
N HIS A 36 -6.29 -9.89 -15.16
CA HIS A 36 -5.41 -10.98 -15.58
C HIS A 36 -4.95 -11.79 -14.36
N PRO A 37 -4.81 -13.15 -14.46
CA PRO A 37 -4.30 -13.97 -13.35
C PRO A 37 -2.94 -13.52 -12.81
N LEU A 38 -2.11 -12.85 -13.63
CA LEU A 38 -0.81 -12.29 -13.25
C LEU A 38 -0.92 -11.07 -12.31
N THR A 39 -2.11 -10.54 -12.04
CA THR A 39 -2.27 -9.37 -11.16
C THR A 39 -2.21 -9.73 -9.68
N ALA A 40 -2.45 -11.00 -9.32
CA ALA A 40 -2.44 -11.44 -7.93
C ALA A 40 -1.08 -11.24 -7.26
N GLN A 41 0.03 -11.48 -7.96
CA GLN A 41 1.36 -11.33 -7.39
C GLN A 41 1.79 -9.86 -7.19
N PRO A 42 1.61 -8.94 -8.15
CA PRO A 42 1.81 -7.52 -7.89
C PRO A 42 0.98 -6.97 -6.74
N VAL A 43 -0.28 -7.38 -6.59
CA VAL A 43 -1.12 -6.99 -5.45
C VAL A 43 -0.54 -7.49 -4.13
N ALA A 44 -0.07 -8.74 -4.06
CA ALA A 44 0.55 -9.29 -2.87
C ALA A 44 1.84 -8.53 -2.49
N VAL A 45 2.65 -8.13 -3.46
CA VAL A 45 3.83 -7.29 -3.24
C VAL A 45 3.45 -5.93 -2.67
N MET A 46 2.41 -5.28 -3.21
CA MET A 46 1.93 -3.99 -2.71
C MET A 46 1.42 -4.08 -1.27
N LEU A 47 0.68 -5.13 -0.94
CA LEU A 47 0.21 -5.36 0.43
C LEU A 47 1.38 -5.56 1.41
N ALA A 48 2.43 -6.29 1.03
CA ALA A 48 3.62 -6.45 1.84
C ALA A 48 4.38 -5.13 2.04
N GLU A 49 4.51 -4.31 1.00
CA GLU A 49 5.11 -2.98 1.09
C GLU A 49 4.29 -2.04 1.98
N HIS A 50 2.94 -2.14 1.96
CA HIS A 50 2.07 -1.41 2.87
C HIS A 50 2.32 -1.77 4.35
N ASP A 51 2.60 -3.04 4.65
CA ASP A 51 2.98 -3.46 6.01
C ASP A 51 4.32 -2.83 6.43
N ASP A 52 5.30 -2.77 5.53
CA ASP A 52 6.60 -2.10 5.77
C ASP A 52 6.40 -0.59 6.00
N HIS A 53 5.59 0.06 5.18
CA HIS A 53 5.23 1.48 5.36
C HIS A 53 4.54 1.72 6.71
N GLY A 54 3.67 0.82 7.14
CA GLY A 54 3.04 0.85 8.45
C GLY A 54 4.06 0.75 9.60
N ALA A 55 5.10 -0.07 9.44
CA ALA A 55 6.19 -0.17 10.40
C ALA A 55 7.01 1.12 10.46
N HIS A 56 7.30 1.75 9.32
CA HIS A 56 7.98 3.05 9.25
C HIS A 56 7.16 4.17 9.89
N LEU A 57 5.83 4.18 9.70
CA LEU A 57 4.94 5.13 10.35
C LEU A 57 4.99 5.01 11.88
N ARG A 58 4.97 3.80 12.42
CA ARG A 58 5.11 3.56 13.87
C ARG A 58 6.46 4.04 14.40
N SER A 59 7.53 3.83 13.63
CA SER A 59 8.87 4.34 13.96
C SER A 59 8.92 5.86 13.95
N LEU A 60 8.24 6.50 12.98
CA LEU A 60 8.15 7.95 12.86
C LEU A 60 7.38 8.56 14.03
N GLU A 61 6.25 8.00 14.41
CA GLU A 61 5.48 8.39 15.59
C GLU A 61 6.32 8.30 16.87
N LYS A 62 7.02 7.19 17.05
CA LYS A 62 7.86 6.96 18.21
C LYS A 62 9.02 7.96 18.30
N ILE A 63 9.76 8.19 17.21
CA ILE A 63 10.94 9.05 17.19
C ILE A 63 10.58 10.53 17.37
N THR A 64 9.38 10.93 16.94
CA THR A 64 8.86 12.29 17.04
C THR A 64 8.04 12.54 18.32
N ASN A 65 7.88 11.53 19.17
CA ASN A 65 6.98 11.58 20.31
C ASN A 65 5.56 12.01 19.89
N ASP A 66 4.99 11.27 18.97
CA ASP A 66 3.69 11.55 18.35
C ASP A 66 3.60 12.97 17.77
N PHE A 67 4.63 13.33 17.00
CA PHE A 67 4.77 14.64 16.35
C PHE A 67 4.68 15.84 17.31
N THR A 68 5.06 15.61 18.58
CA THR A 68 5.05 16.65 19.61
C THR A 68 6.45 17.25 19.76
N PRO A 69 6.66 18.49 19.27
CA PRO A 69 7.96 19.15 19.42
C PRO A 69 8.20 19.54 20.87
N PRO A 70 9.47 19.46 21.37
CA PRO A 70 9.79 19.91 22.71
C PRO A 70 9.60 21.43 22.87
N ALA A 71 9.46 21.89 24.11
CA ALA A 71 9.20 23.32 24.42
C ALA A 71 10.22 24.28 23.78
N GLY A 72 11.49 23.86 23.68
CA GLY A 72 12.58 24.64 23.07
C GLY A 72 12.74 24.48 21.56
N ALA A 73 11.83 23.80 20.89
CA ALA A 73 11.93 23.58 19.44
C ALA A 73 11.81 24.88 18.66
N CYS A 74 12.71 25.10 17.70
CA CYS A 74 12.65 26.23 16.79
C CYS A 74 11.50 26.10 15.79
N THR A 75 11.19 27.17 15.09
CA THR A 75 10.10 27.24 14.11
C THR A 75 10.25 26.18 13.00
N THR A 76 11.47 25.97 12.52
CA THR A 76 11.76 24.96 11.47
C THR A 76 11.47 23.55 11.98
N TRP A 77 11.85 23.23 13.20
CA TRP A 77 11.55 21.94 13.81
C TRP A 77 10.05 21.69 13.96
N ARG A 78 9.33 22.71 14.43
CA ARG A 78 7.85 22.64 14.53
C ARG A 78 7.20 22.43 13.16
N ALA A 79 7.66 23.17 12.15
CA ALA A 79 7.16 23.04 10.79
C ALA A 79 7.45 21.64 10.21
N LEU A 80 8.61 21.08 10.46
CA LEU A 80 8.95 19.71 10.06
C LEU A 80 7.98 18.67 10.65
N TYR A 81 7.64 18.80 11.93
CA TYR A 81 6.72 17.87 12.58
C TYR A 81 5.29 18.00 12.05
N VAL A 82 4.85 19.19 11.72
CA VAL A 82 3.55 19.41 11.05
C VAL A 82 3.54 18.72 9.68
N GLY A 83 4.59 18.89 8.90
CA GLY A 83 4.72 18.23 7.59
C GLY A 83 4.81 16.71 7.69
N ALA A 84 5.58 16.19 8.64
CA ALA A 84 5.71 14.76 8.88
C ALA A 84 4.39 14.12 9.33
N LYS A 85 3.63 14.81 10.19
CA LYS A 85 2.29 14.36 10.60
C LYS A 85 1.34 14.31 9.40
N LYS A 86 1.34 15.34 8.56
CA LYS A 86 0.51 15.34 7.34
C LYS A 86 0.87 14.18 6.42
N LEU A 87 2.15 13.93 6.19
CA LEU A 87 2.61 12.78 5.42
C LEU A 87 2.10 11.45 6.01
N ALA A 88 2.19 11.30 7.33
CA ALA A 88 1.71 10.11 8.03
C ALA A 88 0.20 9.90 7.85
N ASP A 89 -0.60 10.95 8.04
CA ASP A 89 -2.05 10.90 7.88
C ASP A 89 -2.45 10.58 6.43
N ASP A 90 -1.82 11.22 5.44
CA ASP A 90 -2.05 10.98 4.01
C ASP A 90 -1.68 9.54 3.61
N LEU A 91 -0.58 9.01 4.14
CA LEU A 91 -0.13 7.65 3.86
C LEU A 91 -1.05 6.59 4.49
N VAL A 92 -1.54 6.81 5.70
CA VAL A 92 -2.54 5.93 6.33
C VAL A 92 -3.81 5.88 5.49
N GLU A 93 -4.30 7.00 5.02
CA GLU A 93 -5.49 7.08 4.16
C GLU A 93 -5.27 6.37 2.81
N HIS A 94 -4.11 6.57 2.19
CA HIS A 94 -3.70 5.89 0.96
C HIS A 94 -3.70 4.37 1.12
N ILE A 95 -3.01 3.85 2.13
CA ILE A 95 -2.92 2.41 2.42
C ILE A 95 -4.32 1.84 2.70
N HIS A 96 -5.13 2.53 3.50
CA HIS A 96 -6.48 2.09 3.82
C HIS A 96 -7.36 2.01 2.57
N THR A 97 -7.32 3.03 1.72
CA THR A 97 -8.11 3.09 0.49
C THR A 97 -7.72 1.97 -0.47
N GLU A 98 -6.44 1.73 -0.67
CA GLU A 98 -5.99 0.68 -1.57
C GLU A 98 -6.29 -0.72 -1.02
N ASN A 99 -5.97 -0.99 0.25
CA ASN A 99 -6.19 -2.30 0.85
C ASN A 99 -7.67 -2.68 0.89
N ASN A 100 -8.56 -1.74 1.23
CA ASN A 100 -9.96 -2.04 1.50
C ASN A 100 -10.90 -1.74 0.32
N CYS A 101 -10.56 -0.81 -0.56
CA CYS A 101 -11.41 -0.43 -1.69
C CYS A 101 -10.88 -0.99 -3.02
N CYS A 102 -9.61 -0.75 -3.33
CA CYS A 102 -9.05 -1.12 -4.63
C CYS A 102 -8.70 -2.60 -4.72
N PHE A 103 -7.87 -3.10 -3.81
CA PHE A 103 -7.34 -4.46 -3.89
C PHE A 103 -8.38 -5.51 -3.49
N LEU A 104 -9.23 -5.22 -2.50
CA LEU A 104 -10.27 -6.13 -2.08
C LEU A 104 -11.33 -6.33 -3.19
N ALA A 105 -11.79 -5.27 -3.81
CA ALA A 105 -12.73 -5.34 -4.93
C ALA A 105 -12.16 -6.12 -6.12
N PHE A 106 -10.84 -5.99 -6.34
CA PHE A 106 -10.15 -6.70 -7.42
C PHE A 106 -9.99 -8.19 -7.12
N THR A 107 -9.56 -8.58 -5.91
CA THR A 107 -9.43 -9.99 -5.49
C THR A 107 -10.77 -10.71 -5.47
N TRP A 108 -11.84 -10.03 -5.08
CA TRP A 108 -13.20 -10.59 -5.05
C TRP A 108 -13.76 -10.83 -6.46
N ARG A 109 -13.51 -9.94 -7.41
CA ARG A 109 -13.89 -10.07 -8.82
C ARG A 109 -13.18 -11.24 -9.48
N ASN A 110 -11.90 -11.46 -9.15
CA ASN A 110 -11.10 -12.60 -9.64
C ASN A 110 -11.58 -13.92 -9.06
N ARG A 111 -11.97 -13.98 -7.78
CA ARG A 111 -12.52 -15.19 -7.16
C ARG A 111 -13.80 -15.65 -7.85
N ARG A 112 -14.76 -14.76 -8.08
CA ARG A 112 -16.00 -15.08 -8.81
C ARG A 112 -15.76 -15.53 -10.25
N ARG A 113 -14.75 -15.00 -10.91
CA ARG A 113 -14.40 -15.40 -12.27
C ARG A 113 -13.82 -16.81 -12.30
N ARG A 114 -12.99 -17.14 -11.33
CA ARG A 114 -12.40 -18.47 -11.16
C ARG A 114 -13.45 -19.51 -10.84
N GLU A 115 -14.34 -19.25 -9.90
CA GLU A 115 -15.45 -20.13 -9.52
C GLU A 115 -16.44 -20.38 -10.70
N ARG A 116 -16.63 -19.39 -11.56
CA ARG A 116 -17.46 -19.53 -12.76
C ARG A 116 -16.79 -20.38 -13.82
N TYR A 117 -15.47 -20.27 -13.99
CA TYR A 117 -14.68 -21.08 -14.91
C TYR A 117 -14.60 -22.54 -14.46
N GLU A 118 -14.44 -22.79 -13.17
CA GLU A 118 -14.39 -24.13 -12.58
C GLU A 118 -15.76 -24.82 -12.67
N ARG A 119 -16.86 -24.10 -12.50
CA ARG A 119 -18.23 -24.63 -12.71
C ARG A 119 -18.53 -24.95 -14.16
N GLY A 120 -17.99 -24.20 -15.10
CA GLY A 120 -18.18 -24.47 -16.54
C GLY A 120 -17.40 -25.68 -17.04
N ARG A 121 -16.34 -26.09 -16.36
CA ARG A 121 -15.58 -27.30 -16.70
C ARG A 121 -16.22 -28.60 -16.21
N GLY A 122 -17.05 -28.53 -15.18
CA GLY A 122 -17.75 -29.70 -14.63
C GLY A 122 -18.96 -30.19 -15.45
N GLN A 123 -19.32 -29.48 -16.52
CA GLN A 123 -20.46 -29.84 -17.36
C GLN A 123 -20.10 -30.40 -18.76
N CYS A 124 -18.82 -30.58 -19.08
CA CYS A 124 -18.37 -31.23 -20.32
C CYS A 124 -17.68 -32.54 -19.99
N GLY A 125 -18.46 -33.56 -19.64
CA GLY A 125 -17.92 -34.89 -19.49
C GLY A 125 -18.91 -35.82 -18.80
N ASP A 126 -19.89 -36.32 -19.54
CA ASP A 126 -20.46 -37.67 -19.48
C ASP A 126 -21.75 -37.71 -20.29
N GLU A 127 -21.63 -37.62 -21.59
CA GLU A 127 -22.60 -38.17 -22.51
C GLU A 127 -21.82 -38.65 -23.75
N ASP A 128 -21.33 -39.87 -23.64
CA ASP A 128 -21.18 -40.80 -24.79
C ASP A 128 -20.53 -42.10 -24.29
N LEU A 129 -21.39 -43.04 -23.88
CA LEU A 129 -21.20 -44.51 -24.04
C LEU A 129 -22.58 -45.14 -24.12
#